data_606def7dd7a85050ec5c09a0458d5c73
#
_entry.id   606def7dd7a85050ec5c09a0458d5c73
#
_cell.length_a   1.000
_cell.length_b   1.000
_cell.length_c   1.000
_cell.angle_alpha   90.00
_cell.angle_beta   90.00
_cell.angle_gamma   90.00
#
_symmetry.space_group_name_H-M   'P 1'
#
loop_
_entity.id
_entity.type
_entity.pdbx_description
1 polymer ?
#
loop_
_entity_poly.entity_id
_entity_poly.type
_entity_poly.pdbx_seq_one_letter_code
_entity_poly.pdbx_strand_id
1 'polypeptide(L)' 'VNPHTFLSISASIAQVNNIARELGKLDPDNAKTYTQNARAYGKRLRIMLKMSTFHLVVVA' A
#
# COMPACT_ATOMS: atom_id res chain seq x y z
N VAL A 1 2.51 16.38 -5.51
CA VAL A 1 2.31 15.52 -4.33
C VAL A 1 3.23 15.96 -3.21
N ASN A 2 2.68 16.08 -2.03
CA ASN A 2 3.44 16.44 -0.84
C ASN A 2 4.41 15.29 -0.50
N PRO A 3 5.72 15.59 -0.32
CA PRO A 3 6.69 14.54 0.05
C PRO A 3 6.31 13.78 1.32
N HIS A 4 5.69 14.44 2.30
CA HIS A 4 5.23 13.77 3.52
C HIS A 4 4.13 12.76 3.22
N THR A 5 3.20 13.09 2.33
CA THR A 5 2.13 12.17 1.92
C THR A 5 2.73 10.95 1.20
N PHE A 6 3.69 11.19 0.30
CA PHE A 6 4.37 10.11 -0.41
C PHE A 6 5.06 9.16 0.56
N LEU A 7 5.82 9.70 1.51
CA LEU A 7 6.54 8.90 2.51
C LEU A 7 5.56 8.12 3.40
N SER A 8 4.43 8.75 3.80
CA SER A 8 3.42 8.09 4.61
C SER A 8 2.77 6.92 3.89
N ILE A 9 2.48 7.08 2.61
CA ILE A 9 1.89 6.00 1.80
C ILE A 9 2.89 4.86 1.65
N SER A 10 4.15 5.16 1.35
CA SER A 10 5.19 4.14 1.23
C SER A 10 5.39 3.39 2.54
N ALA A 11 5.41 4.10 3.66
CA ALA A 11 5.54 3.49 4.98
C ALA A 11 4.34 2.61 5.29
N SER A 12 3.13 3.04 4.94
CA SER A 12 1.90 2.25 5.15
C SER A 12 1.93 0.95 4.35
N ILE A 13 2.39 0.99 3.10
CA ILE A 13 2.51 -0.20 2.27
C ILE A 13 3.50 -1.19 2.89
N ALA A 14 4.66 -0.70 3.32
CA ALA A 14 5.68 -1.54 3.96
C ALA A 14 5.14 -2.17 5.24
N GLN A 15 4.42 -1.41 6.05
CA GLN A 15 3.84 -1.87 7.30
C GLN A 15 2.79 -2.96 7.06
N VAL A 16 1.91 -2.76 6.09
CA VAL A 16 0.88 -3.75 5.75
C VAL A 16 1.52 -5.05 5.24
N ASN A 17 2.57 -4.94 4.42
CA ASN A 17 3.29 -6.12 3.94
C ASN A 17 3.96 -6.88 5.09
N ASN A 18 4.53 -6.18 6.06
CA ASN A 18 5.13 -6.80 7.24
C ASN A 18 4.08 -7.51 8.09
N ILE A 19 2.93 -6.88 8.29
CA ILE A 19 1.81 -7.47 9.03
C ILE A 19 1.35 -8.75 8.34
N ALA A 20 1.17 -8.70 7.01
CA ALA A 20 0.75 -9.87 6.24
C ALA A 20 1.74 -11.03 6.39
N ARG A 21 3.03 -10.72 6.37
CA ARG A 21 4.07 -11.73 6.54
C ARG A 21 4.01 -12.39 7.92
N GLU A 22 3.85 -11.58 8.97
CA GLU A 22 3.77 -12.10 10.33
C GLU A 22 2.49 -12.91 10.55
N LEU A 23 1.36 -12.45 10.01
CA LEU A 23 0.12 -13.22 10.05
C LEU A 23 0.26 -14.56 9.32
N GLY A 24 0.97 -14.57 8.19
CA GLY A 24 1.21 -15.81 7.45
C GLY A 24 2.05 -16.81 8.24
N LYS A 25 2.98 -16.34 9.08
CA LYS A 25 3.76 -17.22 9.96
C LYS A 25 2.89 -17.83 11.06
N LEU A 26 1.98 -17.05 11.62
CA LEU A 26 1.09 -17.49 12.68
C LEU A 26 -0.06 -18.36 12.16
N ASP A 27 -0.48 -18.14 10.94
CA ASP A 27 -1.61 -18.80 10.31
C ASP A 27 -1.25 -19.20 8.87
N PRO A 28 -0.42 -20.24 8.70
CA PRO A 28 0.10 -20.62 7.39
C PRO A 28 -0.98 -20.99 6.38
N ASP A 29 -2.10 -21.53 6.82
CA ASP A 29 -3.19 -21.93 5.92
C ASP A 29 -3.79 -20.74 5.18
N ASN A 30 -3.69 -19.53 5.74
CA ASN A 30 -4.23 -18.30 5.17
C ASN A 30 -3.13 -17.34 4.71
N ALA A 31 -1.87 -17.77 4.69
CA ALA A 31 -0.74 -16.91 4.33
C ALA A 31 -0.91 -16.27 2.95
N LYS A 32 -1.39 -17.04 1.98
CA LYS A 32 -1.63 -16.54 0.63
C LYS A 32 -2.70 -15.45 0.61
N THR A 33 -3.76 -15.62 1.38
CA THR A 33 -4.83 -14.63 1.49
C THR A 33 -4.30 -13.33 2.08
N TYR A 34 -3.50 -13.40 3.14
CA TYR A 34 -2.90 -12.21 3.73
C TYR A 34 -2.03 -11.46 2.72
N THR A 35 -1.21 -12.18 1.97
CA THR A 35 -0.35 -11.59 0.93
C THR A 35 -1.18 -10.93 -0.17
N GLN A 36 -2.23 -11.60 -0.64
CA GLN A 36 -3.10 -11.05 -1.68
C GLN A 36 -3.80 -9.78 -1.21
N ASN A 37 -4.29 -9.76 0.02
CA ASN A 37 -4.95 -8.58 0.60
C ASN A 37 -3.97 -7.42 0.75
N ALA A 38 -2.75 -7.68 1.17
CA ALA A 38 -1.72 -6.66 1.28
C ALA A 38 -1.37 -6.06 -0.07
N ARG A 39 -1.25 -6.89 -1.11
CA ARG A 39 -1.00 -6.41 -2.48
C ARG A 39 -2.13 -5.56 -3.01
N ALA A 40 -3.38 -5.97 -2.77
CA ALA A 40 -4.54 -5.20 -3.19
C ALA A 40 -4.59 -3.83 -2.51
N TYR A 41 -4.28 -3.78 -1.23
CA TYR A 41 -4.21 -2.54 -0.47
C TYR A 41 -3.11 -1.62 -1.02
N GLY A 42 -1.93 -2.16 -1.25
CA GLY A 42 -0.81 -1.40 -1.81
C GLY A 42 -1.12 -0.85 -3.19
N LYS A 43 -1.79 -1.64 -4.02
CA LYS A 43 -2.20 -1.20 -5.35
C LYS A 43 -3.18 -0.02 -5.28
N ARG A 44 -4.15 -0.08 -4.37
CA ARG A 44 -5.10 1.02 -4.17
C ARG A 44 -4.39 2.31 -3.75
N LEU A 45 -3.44 2.20 -2.84
CA LEU A 45 -2.69 3.37 -2.38
C LEU A 45 -1.85 3.96 -3.51
N ARG A 46 -1.22 3.12 -4.33
CA ARG A 46 -0.43 3.59 -5.48
C ARG A 46 -1.30 4.28 -6.52
N ILE A 47 -2.49 3.75 -6.78
CA ILE A 47 -3.44 4.36 -7.71
C ILE A 47 -3.87 5.72 -7.18
N MET A 48 -4.21 5.82 -5.91
CA MET A 48 -4.58 7.10 -5.29
C MET A 48 -3.46 8.13 -5.42
N LEU A 49 -2.22 7.70 -5.20
CA LEU A 49 -1.05 8.57 -5.34
C LEU A 49 -0.89 9.07 -6.78
N LYS A 50 -1.05 8.18 -7.76
CA LYS A 50 -0.98 8.54 -9.18
C LYS A 50 -2.08 9.53 -9.56
N MET A 51 -3.30 9.30 -9.10
CA MET A 51 -4.42 10.21 -9.37
C MET A 51 -4.18 11.59 -8.78
N SER A 52 -3.65 11.65 -7.56
CA SER A 52 -3.31 12.90 -6.91
C SER A 52 -2.22 13.66 -7.68
N THR A 53 -1.19 12.96 -8.13
CA THR A 53 -0.11 13.55 -8.94
C THR A 53 -0.65 14.06 -10.28
N PHE A 54 -1.49 13.26 -10.95
CA PHE A 54 -2.10 13.65 -12.21
C PHE A 54 -2.97 14.90 -12.04
N HIS A 55 -3.76 14.94 -11.00
CA HIS A 55 -4.60 16.10 -10.70
C HIS A 55 -3.77 17.37 -10.53
N LEU A 56 -2.67 17.30 -9.81
CA LEU A 56 -1.75 18.41 -9.63
C LEU A 56 -1.21 18.94 -10.97
N VAL A 57 -0.81 18.02 -11.85
CA VAL A 57 -0.27 18.39 -13.16
C VAL A 57 -1.32 19.06 -14.03
N VAL A 58 -2.57 18.58 -13.98
CA VAL A 58 -3.65 19.09 -14.84
C VAL A 58 -4.14 20.45 -14.36
N VAL A 59 -4.22 20.69 -13.05
CA VAL A 59 -4.76 21.95 -12.51
C VAL A 59 -3.72 23.00 -12.23
N ALA A 60 -2.46 22.60 -12.15
CA ALA A 60 -1.37 23.55 -11.92
C ALA A 60 -0.95 24.22 -13.21
#